data_1b541be1cfe280fe31210d24676a8a0a
#
_entry.id   1b541be1cfe280fe31210d24676a8a0a
#
_cell.length_a   1.000
_cell.length_b   1.000
_cell.length_c   1.000
_cell.angle_alpha   90.00
_cell.angle_beta   90.00
_cell.angle_gamma   90.00
#
_symmetry.space_group_name_H-M   'P 1'
#
loop_
_entity.id
_entity.type
_entity.pdbx_description
1 polymer ?
#
loop_
_entity_poly.entity_id
_entity_poly.type
_entity_poly.pdbx_seq_one_letter_code
_entity_poly.pdbx_strand_id
1 'polypeptide(L)'
;MRDSYQKLVELTRGVMRQANAVVQQWRKGRLKVVGKLLRVEVQIGQLRQFLPLVEKVIKQTKERVWGGNCHVQGKVLSLFEPHTEVIRKGKAHKPNEFGRLVRIDEVENGIVSGYKVLSGNPEDSTAWMPALEQHQACFGRVPEMATGDRGFFSAKNERAAQDLGVKKVALPARGRLSVKRAKQQKQRWFRRALRWRAGCEATISTLKHPFSMLRARYKGDPGFQRYVGWCVITKNLFSIARYQVRRRSHGQVG
;
A
#
# COMPACT_ATOMS: atom_id res chain seq x y z
N MET A 1 -6.04 -11.94 32.57
CA MET A 1 -5.65 -11.73 31.14
C MET A 1 -4.88 -12.92 30.59
N ARG A 2 -3.77 -13.38 31.21
CA ARG A 2 -3.01 -14.57 30.71
C ARG A 2 -3.85 -15.83 30.61
N ASP A 3 -4.70 -16.10 31.61
CA ASP A 3 -5.59 -17.28 31.64
C ASP A 3 -6.60 -17.27 30.47
N SER A 4 -7.14 -16.10 30.12
CA SER A 4 -8.04 -15.96 28.97
C SER A 4 -7.33 -16.28 27.65
N TYR A 5 -6.08 -15.85 27.50
CA TYR A 5 -5.26 -16.21 26.33
C TYR A 5 -4.91 -17.70 26.31
N GLN A 6 -4.65 -18.31 27.47
CA GLN A 6 -4.38 -19.74 27.58
C GLN A 6 -5.58 -20.55 27.09
N LYS A 7 -6.77 -20.27 27.64
CA LYS A 7 -8.02 -20.93 27.20
C LYS A 7 -8.26 -20.78 25.70
N LEU A 8 -8.04 -19.58 25.16
CA LEU A 8 -8.18 -19.32 23.71
C LEU A 8 -7.20 -20.15 22.88
N VAL A 9 -5.94 -20.23 23.28
CA VAL A 9 -4.91 -21.02 22.60
C VAL A 9 -5.24 -22.51 22.65
N GLU A 10 -5.72 -23.03 23.79
CA GLU A 10 -6.12 -24.44 23.95
C GLU A 10 -7.30 -24.77 23.06
N LEU A 11 -8.35 -23.95 23.06
CA LEU A 11 -9.51 -24.09 22.18
C LEU A 11 -9.09 -24.09 20.71
N THR A 12 -8.27 -23.11 20.31
CA THR A 12 -7.79 -22.99 18.93
C THR A 12 -7.00 -24.22 18.51
N ARG A 13 -6.15 -24.76 19.39
CA ARG A 13 -5.43 -26.01 19.12
C ARG A 13 -6.35 -27.22 18.99
N GLY A 14 -7.44 -27.26 19.76
CA GLY A 14 -8.49 -28.28 19.63
C GLY A 14 -9.09 -28.26 18.22
N VAL A 15 -9.53 -27.10 17.76
CA VAL A 15 -10.07 -26.91 16.41
C VAL A 15 -9.04 -27.24 15.33
N MET A 16 -7.78 -26.84 15.51
CA MET A 16 -6.71 -27.19 14.56
C MET A 16 -6.48 -28.69 14.45
N ARG A 17 -6.53 -29.43 15.57
CA ARG A 17 -6.40 -30.90 15.53
C ARG A 17 -7.54 -31.52 14.72
N GLN A 18 -8.77 -31.08 14.92
CA GLN A 18 -9.94 -31.56 14.14
C GLN A 18 -9.77 -31.23 12.65
N ALA A 19 -9.40 -30.01 12.31
CA ALA A 19 -9.17 -29.59 10.92
C ALA A 19 -8.03 -30.40 10.26
N ASN A 20 -6.93 -30.62 10.96
CA ASN A 20 -5.83 -31.46 10.48
C ASN A 20 -6.28 -32.92 10.27
N ALA A 21 -7.08 -33.47 11.17
CA ALA A 21 -7.62 -34.84 11.01
C ALA A 21 -8.47 -34.93 9.73
N VAL A 22 -9.33 -33.95 9.45
CA VAL A 22 -10.11 -33.89 8.21
C VAL A 22 -9.21 -33.86 6.97
N VAL A 23 -8.19 -32.99 6.96
CA VAL A 23 -7.22 -32.89 5.86
C VAL A 23 -6.46 -34.19 5.66
N GLN A 24 -6.10 -34.91 6.73
CA GLN A 24 -5.40 -36.19 6.65
C GLN A 24 -6.33 -37.30 6.15
N GLN A 25 -7.60 -37.35 6.59
CA GLN A 25 -8.60 -38.29 6.08
C GLN A 25 -8.84 -38.10 4.57
N TRP A 26 -8.93 -36.83 4.12
CA TRP A 26 -9.00 -36.49 2.70
C TRP A 26 -7.80 -37.02 1.92
N ARG A 27 -6.58 -36.77 2.39
CA ARG A 27 -5.34 -37.25 1.74
C ARG A 27 -5.28 -38.80 1.62
N LYS A 28 -5.86 -39.48 2.59
CA LYS A 28 -5.91 -40.97 2.61
C LYS A 28 -7.12 -41.54 1.86
N GLY A 29 -7.95 -40.72 1.23
CA GLY A 29 -9.18 -41.14 0.57
C GLY A 29 -10.24 -41.74 1.51
N ARG A 30 -10.15 -41.43 2.82
CA ARG A 30 -11.03 -41.99 3.87
C ARG A 30 -12.16 -41.04 4.29
N LEU A 31 -12.17 -39.81 3.76
CA LEU A 31 -13.21 -38.83 4.09
C LEU A 31 -14.51 -39.20 3.32
N LYS A 32 -15.58 -39.49 4.05
CA LYS A 32 -16.90 -39.66 3.45
C LYS A 32 -17.41 -38.31 2.96
N VAL A 33 -17.57 -38.16 1.65
CA VAL A 33 -18.02 -36.90 1.02
C VAL A 33 -19.53 -36.96 0.82
N VAL A 34 -20.23 -36.00 1.41
CA VAL A 34 -21.65 -35.76 1.17
C VAL A 34 -21.78 -34.47 0.35
N GLY A 35 -22.30 -34.58 -0.87
CA GLY A 35 -22.48 -33.43 -1.78
C GLY A 35 -21.47 -33.39 -2.92
N LYS A 36 -21.26 -32.16 -3.49
CA LYS A 36 -20.40 -31.97 -4.66
C LYS A 36 -18.91 -32.04 -4.28
N LEU A 37 -18.19 -32.99 -4.85
CA LEU A 37 -16.75 -33.21 -4.62
C LEU A 37 -15.92 -31.93 -4.75
N LEU A 38 -16.18 -31.13 -5.79
CA LEU A 38 -15.49 -29.86 -6.03
C LEU A 38 -15.61 -28.88 -4.86
N ARG A 39 -16.76 -28.84 -4.17
CA ARG A 39 -16.92 -27.97 -2.98
C ARG A 39 -16.04 -28.44 -1.83
N VAL A 40 -15.93 -29.74 -1.63
CA VAL A 40 -15.09 -30.33 -0.58
C VAL A 40 -13.62 -30.07 -0.88
N GLU A 41 -13.18 -30.24 -2.12
CA GLU A 41 -11.81 -29.87 -2.54
C GLU A 41 -11.46 -28.42 -2.22
N VAL A 42 -12.33 -27.49 -2.57
CA VAL A 42 -12.14 -26.05 -2.27
C VAL A 42 -12.01 -25.82 -0.76
N GLN A 43 -12.86 -26.46 0.06
CA GLN A 43 -12.81 -26.32 1.52
C GLN A 43 -11.53 -26.93 2.11
N ILE A 44 -11.11 -28.09 1.63
CA ILE A 44 -9.83 -28.73 2.03
C ILE A 44 -8.65 -27.83 1.63
N GLY A 45 -8.70 -27.25 0.43
CA GLY A 45 -7.71 -26.26 -0.01
C GLY A 45 -7.63 -25.05 0.94
N GLN A 46 -8.78 -24.52 1.36
CA GLN A 46 -8.85 -23.42 2.34
C GLN A 46 -8.28 -23.84 3.70
N LEU A 47 -8.63 -25.00 4.24
CA LEU A 47 -8.07 -25.51 5.49
C LEU A 47 -6.53 -25.61 5.42
N ARG A 48 -5.99 -26.13 4.33
CA ARG A 48 -4.54 -26.22 4.12
C ARG A 48 -3.85 -24.86 4.10
N GLN A 49 -4.52 -23.83 3.60
CA GLN A 49 -4.00 -22.45 3.61
C GLN A 49 -4.09 -21.82 5.00
N PHE A 50 -5.19 -22.04 5.74
CA PHE A 50 -5.41 -21.40 7.03
C PHE A 50 -4.60 -22.03 8.17
N LEU A 51 -4.44 -23.36 8.19
CA LEU A 51 -3.77 -24.05 9.29
C LEU A 51 -2.37 -23.52 9.63
N PRO A 52 -1.46 -23.32 8.66
CA PRO A 52 -0.15 -22.72 8.95
C PRO A 52 -0.23 -21.29 9.48
N LEU A 53 -1.20 -20.51 9.01
CA LEU A 53 -1.41 -19.12 9.48
C LEU A 53 -1.88 -19.11 10.93
N VAL A 54 -2.82 -19.99 11.30
CA VAL A 54 -3.33 -20.12 12.68
C VAL A 54 -2.21 -20.57 13.62
N GLU A 55 -1.38 -21.53 13.19
CA GLU A 55 -0.22 -21.96 13.98
C GLU A 55 0.75 -20.80 14.24
N LYS A 56 1.00 -19.99 13.21
CA LYS A 56 1.84 -18.78 13.33
C LYS A 56 1.21 -17.75 14.29
N VAL A 57 -0.12 -17.57 14.25
CA VAL A 57 -0.83 -16.69 15.20
C VAL A 57 -0.72 -17.22 16.64
N ILE A 58 -0.85 -18.53 16.86
CA ILE A 58 -0.64 -19.12 18.20
C ILE A 58 0.80 -18.85 18.68
N LYS A 59 1.80 -19.07 17.82
CA LYS A 59 3.21 -18.83 18.16
C LYS A 59 3.45 -17.37 18.53
N GLN A 60 3.04 -16.43 17.70
CA GLN A 60 3.22 -14.99 17.96
C GLN A 60 2.44 -14.52 19.20
N THR A 61 1.28 -15.11 19.50
CA THR A 61 0.52 -14.83 20.71
C THR A 61 1.29 -15.28 21.96
N LYS A 62 1.86 -16.49 21.93
CA LYS A 62 2.70 -17.00 23.01
C LYS A 62 3.92 -16.14 23.27
N GLU A 63 4.66 -15.79 22.21
CA GLU A 63 5.82 -14.91 22.30
C GLU A 63 5.46 -13.55 22.89
N ARG A 64 4.29 -13.01 22.53
CA ARG A 64 3.81 -11.71 23.05
C ARG A 64 3.36 -11.79 24.49
N VAL A 65 2.50 -12.77 24.85
CA VAL A 65 1.80 -12.80 26.13
C VAL A 65 2.69 -13.36 27.26
N TRP A 66 3.45 -14.39 26.97
CA TRP A 66 4.30 -15.06 27.97
C TRP A 66 5.78 -14.71 27.81
N GLY A 67 6.26 -14.53 26.57
CA GLY A 67 7.65 -14.15 26.31
C GLY A 67 7.91 -12.65 26.33
N GLY A 68 6.89 -11.79 26.45
CA GLY A 68 7.05 -10.34 26.46
C GLY A 68 7.54 -9.72 25.14
N ASN A 69 7.73 -10.52 24.08
CA ASN A 69 8.23 -10.04 22.79
C ASN A 69 7.16 -9.27 22.04
N CYS A 70 7.29 -7.94 22.02
CA CYS A 70 6.40 -7.05 21.26
C CYS A 70 6.73 -6.95 19.77
N HIS A 71 7.92 -7.40 19.36
CA HIS A 71 8.49 -7.20 18.03
C HIS A 71 8.70 -8.52 17.25
N VAL A 72 7.76 -9.45 17.38
CA VAL A 72 7.78 -10.71 16.62
C VAL A 72 7.84 -10.40 15.12
N GLN A 73 8.83 -10.98 14.42
CA GLN A 73 9.01 -10.78 13.00
C GLN A 73 7.94 -11.51 12.18
N GLY A 74 7.54 -10.89 11.08
CA GLY A 74 6.59 -11.47 10.13
C GLY A 74 5.23 -11.81 10.74
N LYS A 75 4.69 -10.94 11.61
CA LYS A 75 3.36 -11.13 12.24
C LYS A 75 2.26 -11.31 11.20
N VAL A 76 1.38 -12.26 11.45
CA VAL A 76 0.08 -12.38 10.76
C VAL A 76 -0.90 -11.45 11.48
N LEU A 77 -1.37 -10.43 10.78
CA LEU A 77 -2.31 -9.42 11.31
C LEU A 77 -3.75 -9.75 10.94
N SER A 78 -3.95 -10.46 9.83
CA SER A 78 -5.24 -10.96 9.38
C SER A 78 -5.08 -12.37 8.83
N LEU A 79 -5.92 -13.29 9.29
CA LEU A 79 -5.96 -14.65 8.74
C LEU A 79 -6.52 -14.68 7.32
N PHE A 80 -7.46 -13.78 7.01
CA PHE A 80 -8.14 -13.72 5.72
C PHE A 80 -7.37 -12.92 4.67
N GLU A 81 -6.53 -11.98 5.11
CA GLU A 81 -5.69 -11.13 4.28
C GLU A 81 -4.27 -11.10 4.85
N PRO A 82 -3.50 -12.20 4.69
CA PRO A 82 -2.17 -12.36 5.32
C PRO A 82 -1.15 -11.31 4.87
N HIS A 83 -1.38 -10.67 3.73
CA HIS A 83 -0.55 -9.60 3.18
C HIS A 83 -0.79 -8.23 3.86
N THR A 84 -1.71 -8.17 4.84
CA THR A 84 -1.94 -6.94 5.62
C THR A 84 -0.71 -6.60 6.46
N GLU A 85 -0.30 -5.35 6.41
CA GLU A 85 0.90 -4.82 7.10
C GLU A 85 0.53 -3.75 8.11
N VAL A 86 1.42 -3.48 9.06
CA VAL A 86 1.32 -2.33 9.98
C VAL A 86 1.98 -1.12 9.32
N ILE A 87 1.21 -0.09 9.05
CA ILE A 87 1.71 1.18 8.55
C ILE A 87 1.95 2.11 9.74
N ARG A 88 3.20 2.44 10.04
CA ARG A 88 3.55 3.36 11.10
C ARG A 88 3.42 4.80 10.61
N LYS A 89 2.47 5.52 11.19
CA LYS A 89 2.30 6.96 10.93
C LYS A 89 2.71 7.72 12.17
N GLY A 90 3.74 8.47 12.20
CA GLY A 90 4.22 9.23 13.35
C GLY A 90 3.21 10.23 14.01
N LYS A 91 1.90 9.86 14.03
CA LYS A 91 0.82 10.63 14.65
C LYS A 91 0.52 10.10 16.05
N ALA A 92 0.51 10.99 17.06
CA ALA A 92 0.31 10.63 18.46
C ALA A 92 -0.99 9.85 18.72
N HIS A 93 -2.12 10.27 18.14
CA HIS A 93 -3.43 9.65 18.37
C HIS A 93 -3.69 8.35 17.58
N LYS A 94 -2.98 8.12 16.49
CA LYS A 94 -3.15 6.92 15.65
C LYS A 94 -1.82 6.50 15.06
N PRO A 95 -0.93 5.90 15.87
CA PRO A 95 0.44 5.59 15.47
C PRO A 95 0.51 4.49 14.41
N ASN A 96 -0.48 3.59 14.37
CA ASN A 96 -0.50 2.45 13.47
C ASN A 96 -1.80 2.43 12.65
N GLU A 97 -1.67 2.17 11.36
CA GLU A 97 -2.76 1.78 10.47
C GLU A 97 -2.48 0.37 9.93
N PHE A 98 -3.53 -0.34 9.54
CA PHE A 98 -3.41 -1.67 8.96
C PHE A 98 -3.81 -1.63 7.50
N GLY A 99 -3.01 -2.24 6.64
CA GLY A 99 -3.24 -2.25 5.20
C GLY A 99 -1.95 -2.38 4.40
N ARG A 100 -1.95 -1.78 3.21
CA ARG A 100 -0.79 -1.72 2.30
C ARG A 100 -0.51 -0.27 1.93
N LEU A 101 0.76 0.08 1.87
CA LEU A 101 1.18 1.36 1.31
C LEU A 101 1.02 1.33 -0.21
N VAL A 102 0.48 2.42 -0.76
CA VAL A 102 0.38 2.61 -2.21
C VAL A 102 1.05 3.93 -2.57
N ARG A 103 2.10 3.85 -3.39
CA ARG A 103 2.69 5.02 -4.05
C ARG A 103 1.75 5.45 -5.18
N ILE A 104 1.51 6.74 -5.30
CA ILE A 104 0.74 7.36 -6.37
C ILE A 104 1.62 8.40 -7.04
N ASP A 105 1.79 8.29 -8.34
CA ASP A 105 2.54 9.24 -9.15
C ASP A 105 1.55 10.06 -9.98
N GLU A 106 1.54 11.37 -9.80
CA GLU A 106 0.58 12.28 -10.43
C GLU A 106 1.31 13.23 -11.39
N VAL A 107 0.69 13.47 -12.53
CA VAL A 107 1.10 14.49 -13.51
C VAL A 107 0.06 15.60 -13.59
N GLU A 108 0.24 16.56 -14.52
CA GLU A 108 -0.67 17.69 -14.69
C GLU A 108 -2.14 17.27 -14.81
N ASN A 109 -3.03 18.18 -14.47
CA ASN A 109 -4.49 17.99 -14.49
C ASN A 109 -5.01 16.89 -13.56
N GLY A 110 -4.22 16.52 -12.56
CA GLY A 110 -4.59 15.51 -11.59
C GLY A 110 -4.66 14.10 -12.18
N ILE A 111 -3.95 13.80 -13.23
CA ILE A 111 -3.89 12.45 -13.82
C ILE A 111 -2.86 11.62 -13.05
N VAL A 112 -3.25 10.44 -12.61
CA VAL A 112 -2.34 9.47 -12.02
C VAL A 112 -1.64 8.71 -13.15
N SER A 113 -0.35 8.97 -13.32
CA SER A 113 0.49 8.37 -14.35
C SER A 113 1.09 7.03 -13.95
N GLY A 114 1.16 6.76 -12.65
CA GLY A 114 1.69 5.51 -12.13
C GLY A 114 1.23 5.23 -10.70
N TYR A 115 1.27 3.97 -10.33
CA TYR A 115 1.07 3.55 -8.95
C TYR A 115 1.90 2.30 -8.66
N LYS A 116 2.20 2.09 -7.39
CA LYS A 116 2.84 0.85 -6.92
C LYS A 116 2.31 0.48 -5.54
N VAL A 117 1.83 -0.75 -5.40
CA VAL A 117 1.55 -1.34 -4.09
C VAL A 117 2.89 -1.77 -3.52
N LEU A 118 3.25 -1.21 -2.37
CA LEU A 118 4.54 -1.47 -1.71
C LEU A 118 4.41 -2.66 -0.75
N SER A 119 5.49 -3.41 -0.60
CA SER A 119 5.60 -4.49 0.38
C SER A 119 6.48 -4.03 1.53
N GLY A 120 6.05 -4.31 2.76
CA GLY A 120 6.69 -3.80 3.95
C GLY A 120 6.37 -2.33 4.21
N ASN A 121 7.18 -1.73 5.06
CA ASN A 121 7.20 -0.29 5.32
C ASN A 121 8.52 0.29 4.79
N PRO A 122 8.75 0.29 3.46
CA PRO A 122 9.99 0.84 2.93
C PRO A 122 10.06 2.33 3.23
N GLU A 123 11.27 2.84 3.36
CA GLU A 123 11.48 4.28 3.43
C GLU A 123 11.01 4.94 2.12
N ASP A 124 10.32 6.06 2.24
CA ASP A 124 9.83 6.80 1.06
C ASP A 124 10.95 7.11 0.07
N SER A 125 12.17 7.36 0.57
CA SER A 125 13.36 7.62 -0.23
C SER A 125 13.67 6.52 -1.25
N THR A 126 13.35 5.27 -0.96
CA THR A 126 13.60 4.13 -1.85
C THR A 126 12.62 4.06 -3.03
N ALA A 127 11.48 4.71 -2.93
CA ALA A 127 10.46 4.72 -3.98
C ALA A 127 10.65 5.84 -5.02
N TRP A 128 11.60 6.76 -4.80
CA TRP A 128 11.81 7.94 -5.65
C TRP A 128 12.29 7.59 -7.05
N MET A 129 13.46 6.94 -7.15
CA MET A 129 14.02 6.59 -8.47
C MET A 129 13.14 5.63 -9.24
N PRO A 130 12.57 4.55 -8.65
CA PRO A 130 11.61 3.69 -9.34
C PRO A 130 10.38 4.43 -9.89
N ALA A 131 9.96 5.56 -9.27
CA ALA A 131 8.86 6.37 -9.81
C ALA A 131 9.27 7.11 -11.09
N LEU A 132 10.46 7.70 -11.10
CA LEU A 132 10.99 8.42 -12.28
C LEU A 132 11.29 7.47 -13.44
N GLU A 133 11.87 6.32 -13.15
CA GLU A 133 12.13 5.26 -14.15
C GLU A 133 10.83 4.74 -14.75
N GLN A 134 9.81 4.51 -13.93
CA GLN A 134 8.47 4.12 -14.41
C GLN A 134 7.85 5.20 -15.30
N HIS A 135 8.00 6.47 -14.92
CA HIS A 135 7.53 7.58 -15.74
C HIS A 135 8.24 7.60 -17.10
N GLN A 136 9.57 7.46 -17.11
CA GLN A 136 10.36 7.41 -18.35
C GLN A 136 9.95 6.23 -19.22
N ALA A 137 9.74 5.05 -18.65
CA ALA A 137 9.29 3.87 -19.38
C ALA A 137 7.89 4.07 -20.02
N CYS A 138 6.98 4.75 -19.30
CA CYS A 138 5.63 5.00 -19.79
C CYS A 138 5.55 6.08 -20.87
N PHE A 139 6.36 7.15 -20.77
CA PHE A 139 6.25 8.34 -21.62
C PHE A 139 7.42 8.54 -22.59
N GLY A 140 8.43 7.66 -22.56
CA GLY A 140 9.64 7.77 -23.39
C GLY A 140 10.55 8.95 -23.02
N ARG A 141 10.23 9.67 -21.94
CA ARG A 141 10.99 10.84 -21.47
C ARG A 141 10.89 11.00 -19.94
N VAL A 142 11.89 11.61 -19.35
CA VAL A 142 11.85 12.02 -17.95
C VAL A 142 10.99 13.27 -17.76
N PRO A 143 10.40 13.49 -16.57
CA PRO A 143 9.67 14.71 -16.30
C PRO A 143 10.62 15.92 -16.25
N GLU A 144 10.17 17.08 -16.71
CA GLU A 144 10.95 18.31 -16.64
C GLU A 144 11.15 18.76 -15.20
N MET A 145 10.14 18.53 -14.37
CA MET A 145 10.15 18.84 -12.95
C MET A 145 9.56 17.66 -12.16
N ALA A 146 10.23 17.27 -11.09
CA ALA A 146 9.76 16.26 -10.16
C ALA A 146 9.74 16.79 -8.73
N THR A 147 8.70 16.45 -7.99
CA THR A 147 8.54 16.84 -6.57
C THR A 147 7.96 15.69 -5.76
N GLY A 148 8.25 15.66 -4.49
CA GLY A 148 7.76 14.65 -3.54
C GLY A 148 7.71 15.19 -2.12
N ASP A 149 7.23 14.37 -1.21
CA ASP A 149 7.25 14.65 0.23
C ASP A 149 8.66 14.70 0.79
N ARG A 150 8.78 15.25 2.00
CA ARG A 150 10.06 15.28 2.75
C ARG A 150 10.66 13.88 2.94
N GLY A 151 9.83 12.82 2.90
CA GLY A 151 10.26 11.44 3.00
C GLY A 151 11.16 11.00 1.85
N PHE A 152 10.96 11.55 0.67
CA PHE A 152 11.74 11.23 -0.52
C PHE A 152 13.12 11.91 -0.57
N PHE A 153 13.34 12.92 0.28
CA PHE A 153 14.57 13.69 0.22
C PHE A 153 15.77 12.88 0.71
N SER A 154 16.76 12.74 -0.17
CA SER A 154 18.17 12.50 0.14
C SER A 154 19.03 13.21 -0.91
N ALA A 155 20.25 13.59 -0.55
CA ALA A 155 21.19 14.17 -1.52
C ALA A 155 21.47 13.21 -2.69
N LYS A 156 21.46 11.90 -2.41
CA LYS A 156 21.60 10.85 -3.42
C LYS A 156 20.42 10.86 -4.40
N ASN A 157 19.18 10.93 -3.91
CA ASN A 157 17.99 10.95 -4.75
C ASN A 157 17.89 12.18 -5.62
N GLU A 158 18.29 13.34 -5.08
CA GLU A 158 18.29 14.58 -5.86
C GLU A 158 19.30 14.51 -7.00
N ARG A 159 20.53 14.05 -6.73
CA ARG A 159 21.56 13.85 -7.76
C ARG A 159 21.13 12.81 -8.80
N ALA A 160 20.69 11.62 -8.36
CA ALA A 160 20.28 10.57 -9.27
C ALA A 160 19.15 11.00 -10.22
N ALA A 161 18.19 11.79 -9.73
CA ALA A 161 17.15 12.35 -10.59
C ALA A 161 17.69 13.37 -11.60
N GLN A 162 18.68 14.21 -11.21
CA GLN A 162 19.36 15.13 -12.12
C GLN A 162 20.19 14.38 -13.16
N ASP A 163 20.91 13.35 -12.76
CA ASP A 163 21.70 12.49 -13.64
C ASP A 163 20.82 11.74 -14.65
N LEU A 164 19.59 11.37 -14.25
CA LEU A 164 18.57 10.81 -15.13
C LEU A 164 18.04 11.82 -16.18
N GLY A 165 18.28 13.14 -15.95
CA GLY A 165 17.88 14.22 -16.86
C GLY A 165 16.73 15.09 -16.36
N VAL A 166 16.27 14.94 -15.12
CA VAL A 166 15.25 15.82 -14.53
C VAL A 166 15.82 17.20 -14.27
N LYS A 167 15.34 18.23 -14.97
CA LYS A 167 15.90 19.60 -14.88
C LYS A 167 15.66 20.26 -13.53
N LYS A 168 14.50 20.02 -12.91
CA LYS A 168 14.09 20.64 -11.64
C LYS A 168 13.60 19.59 -10.63
N VAL A 169 14.39 19.35 -9.59
CA VAL A 169 14.06 18.43 -8.50
C VAL A 169 13.70 19.23 -7.26
N ALA A 170 12.44 19.16 -6.82
CA ALA A 170 11.94 19.90 -5.67
C ALA A 170 11.59 18.94 -4.51
N LEU A 171 12.61 18.44 -3.84
CA LEU A 171 12.47 17.62 -2.62
C LEU A 171 12.80 18.49 -1.39
N PRO A 172 11.85 18.77 -0.48
CA PRO A 172 12.10 19.56 0.69
C PRO A 172 12.97 18.80 1.69
N ALA A 173 14.13 19.36 2.03
CA ALA A 173 15.05 18.76 2.98
C ALA A 173 14.51 18.78 4.42
N ARG A 174 14.96 17.82 5.24
CA ARG A 174 14.63 17.70 6.66
C ARG A 174 15.68 18.40 7.52
N GLY A 175 15.29 18.82 8.73
CA GLY A 175 16.20 19.37 9.73
C GLY A 175 16.70 20.79 9.41
N ARG A 176 17.88 21.14 9.98
CA ARG A 176 18.51 22.45 9.78
C ARG A 176 19.06 22.57 8.36
N LEU A 177 18.58 23.56 7.62
CA LEU A 177 18.98 23.78 6.24
C LEU A 177 20.32 24.54 6.17
N SER A 178 21.20 24.16 5.23
CA SER A 178 22.31 24.98 4.85
C SER A 178 21.83 26.29 4.19
N VAL A 179 22.64 27.37 4.23
CA VAL A 179 22.30 28.64 3.60
C VAL A 179 21.96 28.46 2.11
N LYS A 180 22.77 27.69 1.39
CA LYS A 180 22.54 27.36 -0.03
C LYS A 180 21.18 26.68 -0.23
N ARG A 181 20.84 25.68 0.58
CA ARG A 181 19.58 24.95 0.49
C ARG A 181 18.38 25.82 0.85
N ALA A 182 18.51 26.65 1.89
CA ALA A 182 17.46 27.60 2.25
C ALA A 182 17.19 28.62 1.11
N LYS A 183 18.23 29.12 0.45
CA LYS A 183 18.10 30.00 -0.73
C LYS A 183 17.42 29.28 -1.90
N GLN A 184 17.77 28.03 -2.18
CA GLN A 184 17.14 27.21 -3.23
C GLN A 184 15.64 26.98 -2.95
N GLN A 185 15.26 26.60 -1.72
CA GLN A 185 13.87 26.36 -1.37
C GLN A 185 13.00 27.63 -1.37
N LYS A 186 13.60 28.81 -1.24
CA LYS A 186 12.92 30.10 -1.38
C LYS A 186 12.65 30.51 -2.83
N GLN A 187 13.25 29.84 -3.81
CA GLN A 187 13.07 30.17 -5.23
C GLN A 187 11.61 29.96 -5.67
N ARG A 188 11.13 30.79 -6.57
CA ARG A 188 9.74 30.83 -7.03
C ARG A 188 9.29 29.47 -7.61
N TRP A 189 10.15 28.86 -8.45
CA TRP A 189 9.86 27.56 -9.05
C TRP A 189 9.75 26.44 -8.01
N PHE A 190 10.65 26.43 -6.99
CA PHE A 190 10.62 25.41 -5.95
C PHE A 190 9.33 25.52 -5.11
N ARG A 191 8.96 26.73 -4.69
CA ARG A 191 7.71 26.97 -3.96
C ARG A 191 6.47 26.64 -4.79
N ARG A 192 6.51 26.88 -6.12
CA ARG A 192 5.43 26.46 -7.04
C ARG A 192 5.32 24.95 -7.09
N ALA A 193 6.43 24.20 -7.19
CA ALA A 193 6.45 22.74 -7.15
C ALA A 193 5.87 22.18 -5.86
N LEU A 194 6.22 22.74 -4.69
CA LEU A 194 5.65 22.31 -3.42
C LEU A 194 4.15 22.59 -3.29
N ARG A 195 3.66 23.72 -3.81
CA ARG A 195 2.21 24.00 -3.87
C ARG A 195 1.49 23.01 -4.77
N TRP A 196 2.06 22.69 -5.91
CA TRP A 196 1.52 21.68 -6.81
C TRP A 196 1.46 20.31 -6.12
N ARG A 197 2.52 19.89 -5.44
CA ARG A 197 2.54 18.67 -4.64
C ARG A 197 1.45 18.65 -3.56
N ALA A 198 1.22 19.77 -2.88
CA ALA A 198 0.13 19.84 -1.90
C ALA A 198 -1.25 19.53 -2.54
N GLY A 199 -1.44 19.87 -3.82
CA GLY A 199 -2.63 19.49 -4.58
C GLY A 199 -2.78 17.99 -4.77
N CYS A 200 -1.71 17.20 -4.77
CA CYS A 200 -1.77 15.74 -4.86
C CYS A 200 -2.49 15.09 -3.66
N GLU A 201 -2.53 15.77 -2.51
CA GLU A 201 -3.31 15.29 -1.35
C GLU A 201 -4.81 15.22 -1.67
N ALA A 202 -5.31 16.11 -2.50
CA ALA A 202 -6.70 16.08 -2.99
C ALA A 202 -6.94 14.85 -3.89
N THR A 203 -5.98 14.49 -4.74
CA THR A 203 -6.04 13.27 -5.56
C THR A 203 -6.08 12.02 -4.68
N ILE A 204 -5.21 11.94 -3.66
CA ILE A 204 -5.20 10.81 -2.71
C ILE A 204 -6.53 10.73 -1.94
N SER A 205 -7.07 11.86 -1.49
CA SER A 205 -8.38 11.93 -0.83
C SER A 205 -9.51 11.46 -1.75
N THR A 206 -9.48 11.89 -3.00
CA THR A 206 -10.46 11.49 -4.04
C THR A 206 -10.40 9.98 -4.32
N LEU A 207 -9.20 9.40 -4.44
CA LEU A 207 -9.03 7.96 -4.58
C LEU A 207 -9.58 7.20 -3.38
N LYS A 208 -9.30 7.66 -2.17
CA LYS A 208 -9.71 7.01 -0.92
C LYS A 208 -11.22 7.00 -0.70
N HIS A 209 -11.88 8.12 -0.93
CA HIS A 209 -13.29 8.32 -0.57
C HIS A 209 -14.23 8.09 -1.77
N PRO A 210 -14.35 8.99 -2.77
CA PRO A 210 -15.27 8.78 -3.90
C PRO A 210 -14.99 7.50 -4.69
N PHE A 211 -13.71 7.12 -4.88
CA PHE A 211 -13.33 5.92 -5.63
C PHE A 211 -13.00 4.70 -4.74
N SER A 212 -13.36 4.77 -3.45
CA SER A 212 -13.38 3.65 -2.50
C SER A 212 -12.04 2.93 -2.28
N MET A 213 -10.89 3.53 -2.60
CA MET A 213 -9.58 2.92 -2.41
C MET A 213 -9.22 2.73 -0.93
N LEU A 214 -9.95 3.36 -0.01
CA LEU A 214 -9.74 3.22 1.44
C LEU A 214 -9.92 1.77 1.92
N ARG A 215 -10.81 0.99 1.27
CA ARG A 215 -11.09 -0.39 1.64
C ARG A 215 -11.25 -1.25 0.39
N ALA A 216 -10.25 -2.08 0.12
CA ALA A 216 -10.33 -3.03 -0.99
C ALA A 216 -11.45 -4.05 -0.77
N ARG A 217 -12.19 -4.34 -1.85
CA ARG A 217 -13.26 -5.35 -1.88
C ARG A 217 -12.80 -6.67 -2.49
N TYR A 218 -11.64 -6.68 -3.14
CA TYR A 218 -11.05 -7.87 -3.74
C TYR A 218 -10.13 -8.57 -2.74
N LYS A 219 -10.16 -9.89 -2.73
CA LYS A 219 -9.38 -10.71 -1.81
C LYS A 219 -8.00 -11.05 -2.37
N GLY A 220 -7.05 -11.22 -1.46
CA GLY A 220 -5.68 -11.60 -1.74
C GLY A 220 -4.83 -10.46 -2.35
N ASP A 221 -3.52 -10.62 -2.31
CA ASP A 221 -2.60 -9.57 -2.78
C ASP A 221 -2.78 -9.24 -4.29
N PRO A 222 -2.93 -10.20 -5.20
CA PRO A 222 -3.22 -9.89 -6.61
C PRO A 222 -4.59 -9.21 -6.79
N GLY A 223 -5.58 -9.57 -5.97
CA GLY A 223 -6.89 -8.91 -5.95
C GLY A 223 -6.77 -7.47 -5.49
N PHE A 224 -6.01 -7.21 -4.43
CA PHE A 224 -5.76 -5.86 -3.94
C PHE A 224 -5.07 -4.98 -4.99
N GLN A 225 -4.04 -5.49 -5.66
CA GLN A 225 -3.35 -4.74 -6.73
C GLN A 225 -4.28 -4.36 -7.87
N ARG A 226 -5.12 -5.31 -8.35
CA ARG A 226 -6.13 -5.02 -9.38
C ARG A 226 -7.17 -4.00 -8.91
N TYR A 227 -7.59 -4.07 -7.64
CA TYR A 227 -8.54 -3.12 -7.07
C TYR A 227 -7.98 -1.69 -7.08
N VAL A 228 -6.73 -1.51 -6.66
CA VAL A 228 -6.04 -0.21 -6.74
C VAL A 228 -5.99 0.29 -8.18
N GLY A 229 -5.66 -0.57 -9.13
CA GLY A 229 -5.67 -0.23 -10.56
C GLY A 229 -7.02 0.28 -11.05
N TRP A 230 -8.12 -0.40 -10.69
CA TRP A 230 -9.47 0.06 -11.02
C TRP A 230 -9.81 1.42 -10.42
N CYS A 231 -9.43 1.67 -9.16
CA CYS A 231 -9.64 2.98 -8.54
C CYS A 231 -8.88 4.09 -9.32
N VAL A 232 -7.66 3.82 -9.74
CA VAL A 232 -6.84 4.76 -10.52
C VAL A 232 -7.45 5.02 -11.90
N ILE A 233 -7.84 3.97 -12.63
CA ILE A 233 -8.49 4.09 -13.95
C ILE A 233 -9.77 4.93 -13.84
N THR A 234 -10.64 4.60 -12.89
CA THR A 234 -11.91 5.32 -12.68
C THR A 234 -11.67 6.79 -12.37
N LYS A 235 -10.71 7.09 -11.49
CA LYS A 235 -10.32 8.47 -11.16
C LYS A 235 -9.79 9.23 -12.37
N ASN A 236 -8.95 8.60 -13.19
CA ASN A 236 -8.40 9.24 -14.38
C ASN A 236 -9.49 9.53 -15.41
N LEU A 237 -10.40 8.57 -15.68
CA LEU A 237 -11.55 8.77 -16.56
C LEU A 237 -12.42 9.95 -16.09
N PHE A 238 -12.69 10.02 -14.80
CA PHE A 238 -13.43 11.15 -14.22
C PHE A 238 -12.69 12.48 -14.40
N SER A 239 -11.37 12.52 -14.23
CA SER A 239 -10.57 13.73 -14.44
C SER A 239 -10.59 14.18 -15.90
N ILE A 240 -10.49 13.25 -16.85
CA ILE A 240 -10.58 13.52 -18.30
C ILE A 240 -11.96 14.07 -18.65
N ALA A 241 -13.03 13.44 -18.17
CA ALA A 241 -14.40 13.91 -18.41
C ALA A 241 -14.61 15.33 -17.88
N ARG A 242 -14.17 15.62 -16.65
CA ARG A 242 -14.23 16.99 -16.07
C ARG A 242 -13.45 18.01 -16.90
N TYR A 243 -12.28 17.65 -17.39
CA TYR A 243 -11.49 18.52 -18.25
C TYR A 243 -12.24 18.82 -19.56
N GLN A 244 -12.81 17.82 -20.22
CA GLN A 244 -13.57 17.99 -21.46
C GLN A 244 -14.82 18.88 -21.26
N VAL A 245 -15.57 18.67 -20.16
CA VAL A 245 -16.73 19.52 -19.85
C VAL A 245 -16.32 20.97 -19.63
N ARG A 246 -15.26 21.23 -18.86
CA ARG A 246 -14.75 22.59 -18.66
C ARG A 246 -14.30 23.25 -19.95
N ARG A 247 -13.63 22.51 -20.82
CA ARG A 247 -13.20 23.03 -22.12
C ARG A 247 -14.37 23.44 -23.01
N ARG A 248 -15.45 22.64 -23.04
CA ARG A 248 -16.68 22.96 -23.79
C ARG A 248 -17.37 24.20 -23.25
N SER A 249 -17.50 24.34 -21.93
CA SER A 249 -18.14 25.52 -21.32
C SER A 249 -17.35 26.82 -21.52
N HIS A 250 -16.02 26.75 -21.69
CA HIS A 250 -15.21 27.93 -21.99
C HIS A 250 -15.11 28.23 -23.51
N GLY A 251 -15.37 27.25 -24.37
CA GLY A 251 -15.38 27.41 -25.83
C GLY A 251 -16.73 27.89 -26.40
N GLN A 252 -17.78 27.98 -25.57
CA GLN A 252 -19.10 28.49 -25.97
C GLN A 252 -19.29 30.00 -25.66
N VAL A 253 -18.29 30.68 -25.12
CA VAL A 253 -18.30 32.10 -24.74
C VAL A 253 -17.36 32.90 -25.66
N GLY A 254 -17.26 32.50 -26.92
CA GLY A 254 -16.50 33.20 -27.94
C GLY A 254 -17.38 33.46 -29.18
#